data_b79011bfe0ad00fc86db56e1753e6435
#
_entry.id   b79011bfe0ad00fc86db56e1753e6435
#
_cell.length_a   1.000
_cell.length_b   1.000
_cell.length_c   1.000
_cell.angle_alpha   90.00
_cell.angle_beta   90.00
_cell.angle_gamma   90.00
#
_symmetry.space_group_name_H-M   'P 1'
#
loop_
_entity.id
_entity.type
_entity.pdbx_description
1 polymer ?
#
loop_
_entity_poly.entity_id
_entity_poly.type
_entity_poly.pdbx_seq_one_letter_code
_entity_poly.pdbx_strand_id
1 'polypeptide(L)'
;MKKLLMVLALVGVSFSANAQDDPTLKYSVATNSFWSNWFVQVGGQWNAWYSAEEHGANLPTSPLEDFRSNPGASIAIGKWFTPGLGLRTKLMGIWGKQVRADAKGDGVGKLNKFWLLNENILFNVSNMLYGYNPDRVWNFIPFVGGGVGRSMTHNRYAMDLNAGILNEFRLSNKVFLNVEVGWNRIENDIDFSKYETNLDPHHRGWDSHDNLLYAELGLTFNLGKGTWDKVPDVAAIKALHQSQIDALNAQLDDANAEIDRLNNLIKNHKCPEPKPIVKGIAAPATVFFYCDKTKSGPSYSRDMVDVRTVGKFAIDNNSDLLVTGYADSATGKPDHNQWLSDERAKTVVEELVGMGVNRSKITAVGKGGVDILSPFELNRRATVEVR
;
A
#
# COMPACT_ATOMS: atom_id res chain seq x y z
N MET A 1 -17.36 -30.55 6.80
CA MET A 1 -15.99 -30.04 6.54
C MET A 1 -15.60 -30.02 5.06
N LYS A 2 -15.75 -31.11 4.27
CA LYS A 2 -15.41 -31.09 2.83
C LYS A 2 -16.17 -30.06 1.99
N LYS A 3 -17.45 -29.78 2.30
CA LYS A 3 -18.25 -28.76 1.59
C LYS A 3 -17.84 -27.31 1.89
N LEU A 4 -17.35 -27.03 3.10
CA LEU A 4 -16.84 -25.70 3.48
C LEU A 4 -15.50 -25.39 2.81
N LEU A 5 -14.63 -26.39 2.68
CA LEU A 5 -13.36 -26.28 1.94
C LEU A 5 -13.59 -26.07 0.43
N MET A 6 -14.64 -26.68 -0.15
CA MET A 6 -15.00 -26.44 -1.55
C MET A 6 -15.52 -25.01 -1.79
N VAL A 7 -16.29 -24.45 -0.87
CA VAL A 7 -16.77 -23.06 -0.97
C VAL A 7 -15.61 -22.08 -0.82
N LEU A 8 -14.66 -22.32 0.09
CA LEU A 8 -13.43 -21.51 0.21
C LEU A 8 -12.53 -21.63 -1.03
N ALA A 9 -12.43 -22.81 -1.64
CA ALA A 9 -11.68 -23.01 -2.87
C ALA A 9 -12.37 -22.36 -4.10
N LEU A 10 -13.70 -22.39 -4.18
CA LEU A 10 -14.45 -21.73 -5.26
C LEU A 10 -14.39 -20.19 -5.16
N VAL A 11 -14.39 -19.63 -3.94
CA VAL A 11 -14.18 -18.19 -3.73
C VAL A 11 -12.75 -17.78 -4.11
N GLY A 12 -11.76 -18.64 -3.88
CA GLY A 12 -10.36 -18.40 -4.28
C GLY A 12 -10.12 -18.42 -5.79
N VAL A 13 -10.89 -19.17 -6.56
CA VAL A 13 -10.70 -19.33 -8.01
C VAL A 13 -11.43 -18.27 -8.83
N SER A 14 -12.51 -17.70 -8.32
CA SER A 14 -13.27 -16.66 -9.04
C SER A 14 -12.64 -15.25 -8.98
N PHE A 15 -11.59 -15.04 -8.19
CA PHE A 15 -10.88 -13.74 -8.09
C PHE A 15 -9.64 -13.63 -8.99
N SER A 16 -9.27 -14.68 -9.72
CA SER A 16 -8.08 -14.68 -10.59
C SER A 16 -8.33 -14.26 -12.03
N ALA A 17 -9.54 -13.88 -12.40
CA ALA A 17 -9.88 -13.45 -13.76
C ALA A 17 -10.35 -12.00 -13.73
N ASN A 18 -9.46 -11.06 -13.74
CA ASN A 18 -9.50 -9.69 -14.31
C ASN A 18 -8.60 -8.73 -13.54
N ALA A 19 -7.30 -8.92 -13.63
CA ALA A 19 -6.38 -7.84 -13.31
C ALA A 19 -5.19 -7.96 -14.25
N GLN A 20 -5.38 -7.56 -15.47
CA GLN A 20 -4.28 -7.02 -16.26
C GLN A 20 -4.07 -5.60 -15.73
N ASP A 21 -3.65 -5.55 -14.43
CA ASP A 21 -3.28 -4.30 -13.78
C ASP A 21 -2.08 -3.73 -14.50
N ASP A 22 -2.23 -2.53 -15.00
CA ASP A 22 -1.12 -1.72 -15.47
C ASP A 22 -0.02 -1.75 -14.40
N PRO A 23 1.17 -2.31 -14.69
CA PRO A 23 2.25 -2.46 -13.72
C PRO A 23 2.69 -1.12 -13.10
N THR A 24 2.37 0.01 -13.75
CA THR A 24 2.62 1.35 -13.23
C THR A 24 1.71 1.72 -12.06
N LEU A 25 0.58 1.02 -11.88
CA LEU A 25 -0.39 1.25 -10.80
C LEU A 25 -0.15 0.36 -9.57
N LYS A 26 0.77 -0.60 -9.64
CA LYS A 26 1.17 -1.39 -8.47
C LYS A 26 2.09 -0.56 -7.58
N TYR A 27 1.51 -0.05 -6.50
CA TYR A 27 2.27 0.65 -5.48
C TYR A 27 2.56 -0.30 -4.31
N SER A 28 3.83 -0.41 -3.93
CA SER A 28 4.20 -0.87 -2.61
C SER A 28 3.96 0.25 -1.59
N VAL A 29 3.94 -0.10 -0.31
CA VAL A 29 3.88 0.89 0.76
C VAL A 29 5.23 1.01 1.43
N ALA A 30 5.62 2.23 1.78
CA ALA A 30 6.84 2.47 2.54
C ALA A 30 6.72 1.88 3.95
N THR A 31 7.82 1.35 4.46
CA THR A 31 7.89 0.95 5.87
C THR A 31 7.75 2.20 6.75
N ASN A 32 6.74 2.20 7.61
CA ASN A 32 6.52 3.27 8.58
C ASN A 32 7.45 3.12 9.79
N SER A 33 7.59 4.20 10.55
CA SER A 33 8.34 4.17 11.81
C SER A 33 7.67 3.24 12.83
N PHE A 34 8.43 2.79 13.84
CA PHE A 34 7.89 1.94 14.91
C PHE A 34 6.66 2.56 15.59
N TRP A 35 6.61 3.88 15.76
CA TRP A 35 5.53 4.59 16.43
C TRP A 35 4.31 4.85 15.55
N SER A 36 4.36 4.55 14.27
CA SER A 36 3.23 4.67 13.36
C SER A 36 2.30 3.46 13.41
N ASN A 37 1.05 3.68 13.02
CA ASN A 37 0.03 2.64 12.82
C ASN A 37 -0.38 1.89 14.10
N TRP A 38 -0.20 2.50 15.25
CA TRP A 38 -0.81 2.04 16.49
C TRP A 38 -2.26 2.45 16.55
N PHE A 39 -3.07 1.65 17.20
CA PHE A 39 -4.47 1.95 17.44
C PHE A 39 -4.91 1.50 18.83
N VAL A 40 -5.95 2.13 19.35
CA VAL A 40 -6.67 1.73 20.55
C VAL A 40 -8.11 1.49 20.17
N GLN A 41 -8.70 0.43 20.72
CA GLN A 41 -10.11 0.11 20.55
C GLN A 41 -10.82 0.10 21.90
N VAL A 42 -12.06 0.55 21.90
CA VAL A 42 -12.96 0.43 23.04
C VAL A 42 -14.32 -0.03 22.54
N GLY A 43 -14.96 -0.96 23.22
CA GLY A 43 -16.22 -1.51 22.76
C GLY A 43 -17.12 -2.01 23.90
N GLY A 44 -18.42 -2.01 23.59
CA GLY A 44 -19.43 -2.70 24.37
C GLY A 44 -19.69 -4.07 23.73
N GLN A 45 -19.76 -5.07 24.56
CA GLN A 45 -19.93 -6.46 24.15
C GLN A 45 -21.27 -7.02 24.62
N TRP A 46 -21.83 -7.86 23.80
CA TRP A 46 -22.80 -8.85 24.16
C TRP A 46 -22.11 -10.21 24.15
N ASN A 47 -22.22 -10.95 25.27
CA ASN A 47 -21.53 -12.20 25.47
C ASN A 47 -22.55 -13.33 25.68
N ALA A 48 -22.36 -14.46 25.01
CA ALA A 48 -23.09 -15.69 25.22
C ALA A 48 -22.11 -16.80 25.58
N TRP A 49 -22.19 -17.23 26.84
CA TRP A 49 -21.33 -18.27 27.38
C TRP A 49 -21.99 -19.65 27.28
N TYR A 50 -21.20 -20.64 26.90
CA TYR A 50 -21.56 -22.05 26.86
C TYR A 50 -20.56 -22.84 27.70
N SER A 51 -21.04 -23.39 28.80
CA SER A 51 -20.25 -24.18 29.75
C SER A 51 -20.25 -25.65 29.33
N ALA A 52 -19.17 -26.36 29.66
CA ALA A 52 -19.07 -27.81 29.48
C ALA A 52 -20.17 -28.59 30.19
N GLU A 53 -20.61 -28.10 31.37
CA GLU A 53 -21.62 -28.73 32.20
C GLU A 53 -23.04 -28.63 31.63
N GLU A 54 -23.26 -27.88 30.58
CA GLU A 54 -24.54 -27.83 29.87
C GLU A 54 -24.86 -29.15 29.15
N HIS A 55 -23.84 -29.97 28.89
CA HIS A 55 -24.02 -31.27 28.29
C HIS A 55 -24.85 -32.19 29.18
N GLY A 56 -26.06 -32.52 28.71
CA GLY A 56 -26.99 -33.35 29.45
C GLY A 56 -27.91 -32.59 30.44
N ALA A 57 -27.72 -31.27 30.58
CA ALA A 57 -28.56 -30.43 31.44
C ALA A 57 -29.85 -29.95 30.79
N ASN A 58 -30.13 -30.38 29.55
CA ASN A 58 -31.34 -30.06 28.80
C ASN A 58 -31.63 -28.55 28.65
N LEU A 59 -30.56 -27.73 28.65
CA LEU A 59 -30.67 -26.27 28.49
C LEU A 59 -30.82 -25.88 27.02
N PRO A 60 -31.55 -24.81 26.73
CA PRO A 60 -31.63 -24.29 25.33
C PRO A 60 -30.25 -23.89 24.80
N THR A 61 -30.00 -24.25 23.56
CA THR A 61 -28.70 -24.01 22.89
C THR A 61 -28.60 -22.68 22.13
N SER A 62 -29.71 -21.94 22.04
CA SER A 62 -29.71 -20.63 21.37
C SER A 62 -28.78 -19.62 22.07
N PRO A 63 -27.92 -18.89 21.36
CA PRO A 63 -27.11 -17.83 21.94
C PRO A 63 -27.96 -16.64 22.44
N LEU A 64 -29.20 -16.51 21.97
CA LEU A 64 -30.08 -15.39 22.28
C LEU A 64 -30.96 -15.64 23.52
N GLU A 65 -30.78 -16.74 24.19
CA GLU A 65 -31.49 -17.03 25.44
C GLU A 65 -31.10 -16.02 26.55
N ASP A 66 -32.07 -15.56 27.31
CA ASP A 66 -31.90 -14.52 28.32
C ASP A 66 -30.82 -14.85 29.35
N PHE A 67 -30.71 -16.11 29.75
CA PHE A 67 -29.73 -16.54 30.75
C PHE A 67 -28.28 -16.48 30.20
N ARG A 68 -28.09 -16.51 28.87
CA ARG A 68 -26.77 -16.39 28.22
C ARG A 68 -26.38 -14.95 27.95
N SER A 69 -27.36 -14.07 27.83
CA SER A 69 -27.19 -12.68 27.40
C SER A 69 -26.55 -11.83 28.49
N ASN A 70 -25.25 -11.61 28.40
CA ASN A 70 -24.51 -10.82 29.37
C ASN A 70 -23.77 -9.68 28.67
N PRO A 71 -23.98 -8.44 29.13
CA PRO A 71 -23.18 -7.31 28.64
C PRO A 71 -21.75 -7.41 29.20
N GLY A 72 -20.83 -6.86 28.44
CA GLY A 72 -19.43 -6.70 28.81
C GLY A 72 -18.83 -5.51 28.10
N ALA A 73 -17.58 -5.23 28.42
CA ALA A 73 -16.80 -4.21 27.73
C ALA A 73 -15.45 -4.79 27.34
N SER A 74 -14.83 -4.14 26.35
CA SER A 74 -13.49 -4.46 25.91
C SER A 74 -12.65 -3.21 25.73
N ILE A 75 -11.36 -3.40 25.89
CA ILE A 75 -10.34 -2.44 25.47
C ILE A 75 -9.22 -3.20 24.76
N ALA A 76 -8.70 -2.62 23.71
CA ALA A 76 -7.58 -3.22 23.01
C ALA A 76 -6.56 -2.16 22.56
N ILE A 77 -5.32 -2.60 22.45
CA ILE A 77 -4.24 -1.87 21.82
C ILE A 77 -3.65 -2.76 20.72
N GLY A 78 -3.36 -2.17 19.59
CA GLY A 78 -2.78 -2.93 18.49
C GLY A 78 -1.94 -2.08 17.59
N LYS A 79 -1.29 -2.77 16.64
CA LYS A 79 -0.43 -2.15 15.65
C LYS A 79 -0.57 -2.86 14.31
N TRP A 80 -0.70 -2.08 13.26
CA TRP A 80 -0.54 -2.58 11.90
C TRP A 80 0.93 -2.55 11.49
N PHE A 81 1.49 -3.71 11.13
CA PHE A 81 2.87 -3.84 10.63
C PHE A 81 2.93 -3.65 9.12
N THR A 82 1.88 -4.08 8.44
CA THR A 82 1.63 -3.82 7.02
C THR A 82 0.18 -3.39 6.86
N PRO A 83 -0.25 -2.88 5.71
CA PRO A 83 -1.67 -2.61 5.48
C PRO A 83 -2.59 -3.82 5.63
N GLY A 84 -2.04 -5.03 5.46
CA GLY A 84 -2.78 -6.29 5.52
C GLY A 84 -2.59 -7.09 6.82
N LEU A 85 -1.55 -6.80 7.60
CA LEU A 85 -1.22 -7.62 8.78
C LEU A 85 -1.03 -6.76 10.02
N GLY A 86 -1.75 -7.08 11.09
CA GLY A 86 -1.68 -6.40 12.38
C GLY A 86 -1.63 -7.37 13.55
N LEU A 87 -1.26 -6.86 14.70
CA LEU A 87 -1.34 -7.52 16.00
C LEU A 87 -2.18 -6.67 16.94
N ARG A 88 -2.97 -7.34 17.79
CA ARG A 88 -3.86 -6.69 18.75
C ARG A 88 -3.89 -7.47 20.06
N THR A 89 -3.54 -6.79 21.14
CA THR A 89 -3.79 -7.26 22.51
C THR A 89 -5.14 -6.72 22.97
N LYS A 90 -6.08 -7.61 23.29
CA LYS A 90 -7.45 -7.28 23.66
C LYS A 90 -7.79 -7.84 25.04
N LEU A 91 -8.16 -6.96 25.95
CA LEU A 91 -8.79 -7.31 27.23
C LEU A 91 -10.31 -7.23 27.04
N MET A 92 -11.01 -8.34 27.25
CA MET A 92 -12.44 -8.44 27.04
C MET A 92 -13.15 -9.10 28.22
N GLY A 93 -14.47 -9.04 28.20
CA GLY A 93 -15.28 -9.58 29.29
C GLY A 93 -15.35 -8.67 30.53
N ILE A 94 -14.83 -7.43 30.45
CA ILE A 94 -14.90 -6.46 31.57
C ILE A 94 -16.37 -6.26 31.94
N TRP A 95 -16.70 -6.49 33.23
CA TRP A 95 -18.07 -6.57 33.77
C TRP A 95 -18.92 -7.72 33.22
N GLY A 96 -18.36 -8.55 32.36
CA GLY A 96 -19.03 -9.74 31.83
C GLY A 96 -19.21 -10.82 32.90
N LYS A 97 -20.15 -11.71 32.65
CA LYS A 97 -20.45 -12.83 33.57
C LYS A 97 -20.52 -14.12 32.77
N GLN A 98 -19.89 -15.16 33.30
CA GLN A 98 -20.08 -16.53 32.85
C GLN A 98 -21.38 -17.10 33.43
N VAL A 99 -22.07 -17.88 32.62
CA VAL A 99 -23.25 -18.62 33.00
C VAL A 99 -22.92 -20.11 32.93
N ARG A 100 -23.30 -20.86 33.94
CA ARG A 100 -23.14 -22.31 33.96
C ARG A 100 -24.46 -23.01 34.34
N ALA A 101 -24.61 -24.25 33.97
CA ALA A 101 -25.70 -25.09 34.38
C ALA A 101 -25.64 -25.32 35.90
N ASP A 102 -26.81 -25.43 36.53
CA ASP A 102 -26.89 -25.88 37.91
C ASP A 102 -26.48 -27.35 38.01
N ALA A 103 -25.80 -27.69 39.10
CA ALA A 103 -25.34 -29.04 39.40
C ALA A 103 -26.48 -30.12 39.41
N LYS A 104 -27.71 -29.68 39.55
CA LYS A 104 -28.89 -30.58 39.53
C LYS A 104 -29.54 -30.69 38.14
N GLY A 105 -29.03 -29.95 37.13
CA GLY A 105 -29.66 -29.92 35.82
C GLY A 105 -31.00 -29.17 35.72
N ASP A 106 -31.39 -28.50 36.83
CA ASP A 106 -32.71 -27.88 36.95
C ASP A 106 -32.72 -26.38 36.62
N GLY A 107 -31.61 -25.85 36.14
CA GLY A 107 -31.53 -24.40 35.79
C GLY A 107 -30.13 -23.84 35.61
N VAL A 108 -30.05 -22.54 35.68
CA VAL A 108 -28.80 -21.78 35.52
C VAL A 108 -28.14 -21.54 36.87
N GLY A 109 -26.89 -21.91 37.04
CA GLY A 109 -26.10 -21.73 38.21
C GLY A 109 -25.66 -20.28 38.46
N LYS A 110 -24.81 -20.09 39.46
CA LYS A 110 -24.28 -18.76 39.81
C LYS A 110 -23.47 -18.16 38.67
N LEU A 111 -23.67 -16.86 38.40
CA LEU A 111 -22.90 -16.11 37.45
C LEU A 111 -21.50 -15.80 37.98
N ASN A 112 -20.47 -16.17 37.23
CA ASN A 112 -19.09 -15.91 37.57
C ASN A 112 -18.57 -14.69 36.78
N LYS A 113 -17.84 -13.81 37.46
CA LYS A 113 -17.14 -12.72 36.81
C LYS A 113 -15.87 -13.24 36.16
N PHE A 114 -15.57 -12.76 34.95
CA PHE A 114 -14.37 -13.17 34.21
C PHE A 114 -13.77 -12.00 33.44
N TRP A 115 -12.57 -12.20 32.98
CA TRP A 115 -11.93 -11.44 31.88
C TRP A 115 -11.05 -12.37 31.04
N LEU A 116 -10.87 -12.02 29.80
CA LEU A 116 -9.94 -12.66 28.84
C LEU A 116 -8.97 -11.61 28.31
N LEU A 117 -7.69 -11.97 28.26
CA LEU A 117 -6.64 -11.19 27.65
C LEU A 117 -6.09 -11.98 26.46
N ASN A 118 -6.38 -11.50 25.27
CA ASN A 118 -6.13 -12.18 24.01
C ASN A 118 -5.11 -11.42 23.17
N GLU A 119 -4.21 -12.16 22.53
CA GLU A 119 -3.35 -11.65 21.47
C GLU A 119 -3.88 -12.15 20.13
N ASN A 120 -4.22 -11.24 19.23
CA ASN A 120 -4.83 -11.53 17.95
C ASN A 120 -3.93 -11.12 16.79
N ILE A 121 -3.79 -12.00 15.80
CA ILE A 121 -3.26 -11.67 14.48
C ILE A 121 -4.44 -11.22 13.63
N LEU A 122 -4.37 -10.02 13.09
CA LEU A 122 -5.39 -9.38 12.27
C LEU A 122 -5.00 -9.47 10.80
N PHE A 123 -5.92 -9.89 9.94
CA PHE A 123 -5.74 -9.98 8.50
C PHE A 123 -6.69 -9.00 7.81
N ASN A 124 -6.22 -7.84 7.36
CA ASN A 124 -7.05 -6.93 6.58
C ASN A 124 -7.17 -7.45 5.14
N VAL A 125 -8.12 -8.34 4.92
CA VAL A 125 -8.36 -9.01 3.63
C VAL A 125 -8.74 -7.99 2.57
N SER A 126 -9.45 -6.91 2.93
CA SER A 126 -9.78 -5.83 2.00
C SER A 126 -8.52 -5.17 1.41
N ASN A 127 -7.50 -4.92 2.25
CA ASN A 127 -6.23 -4.36 1.79
C ASN A 127 -5.34 -5.40 1.09
N MET A 128 -5.43 -6.67 1.48
CA MET A 128 -4.65 -7.75 0.87
C MET A 128 -5.11 -8.06 -0.56
N LEU A 129 -6.42 -8.06 -0.81
CA LEU A 129 -6.99 -8.39 -2.11
C LEU A 129 -7.06 -7.20 -3.06
N TYR A 130 -7.43 -6.03 -2.54
CA TYR A 130 -7.70 -4.83 -3.36
C TYR A 130 -6.65 -3.73 -3.21
N GLY A 131 -5.51 -4.04 -2.57
CA GLY A 131 -4.45 -3.08 -2.31
C GLY A 131 -4.82 -2.06 -1.23
N TYR A 132 -3.80 -1.33 -0.75
CA TYR A 132 -3.97 -0.31 0.27
C TYR A 132 -4.69 0.93 -0.29
N ASN A 133 -5.80 1.29 0.33
CA ASN A 133 -6.53 2.53 0.05
C ASN A 133 -6.86 3.24 1.37
N PRO A 134 -6.26 4.43 1.65
CA PRO A 134 -6.52 5.18 2.88
C PRO A 134 -7.96 5.72 2.96
N ASP A 135 -8.66 5.81 1.84
CA ASP A 135 -10.03 6.31 1.75
C ASP A 135 -11.09 5.23 1.75
N ARG A 136 -10.68 3.98 1.92
CA ARG A 136 -11.61 2.84 2.00
C ARG A 136 -12.56 3.02 3.19
N VAL A 137 -13.86 2.94 2.90
CA VAL A 137 -14.92 3.13 3.91
C VAL A 137 -15.08 1.88 4.78
N TRP A 138 -14.93 0.69 4.22
CA TRP A 138 -15.14 -0.58 4.90
C TRP A 138 -13.95 -1.52 4.74
N ASN A 139 -13.48 -2.08 5.86
CA ASN A 139 -12.46 -3.11 5.91
C ASN A 139 -13.02 -4.37 6.55
N PHE A 140 -12.80 -5.51 5.89
CA PHE A 140 -13.10 -6.84 6.38
C PHE A 140 -11.82 -7.46 6.94
N ILE A 141 -11.82 -7.77 8.25
CA ILE A 141 -10.62 -8.14 9.00
C ILE A 141 -10.91 -9.39 9.84
N PRO A 142 -10.77 -10.59 9.28
CA PRO A 142 -10.72 -11.80 10.09
C PRO A 142 -9.50 -11.80 11.00
N PHE A 143 -9.64 -12.45 12.16
CA PHE A 143 -8.54 -12.60 13.10
C PHE A 143 -8.55 -13.99 13.73
N VAL A 144 -7.39 -14.39 14.19
CA VAL A 144 -7.17 -15.58 15.03
C VAL A 144 -6.21 -15.24 16.13
N GLY A 145 -6.31 -15.91 17.24
CA GLY A 145 -5.41 -15.66 18.35
C GLY A 145 -5.55 -16.66 19.47
N GLY A 146 -4.93 -16.34 20.56
CA GLY A 146 -5.01 -17.07 21.81
C GLY A 146 -4.68 -16.17 22.97
N GLY A 147 -4.96 -16.64 24.14
CA GLY A 147 -4.77 -15.82 25.33
C GLY A 147 -4.91 -16.57 26.65
N VAL A 148 -5.18 -15.80 27.67
CA VAL A 148 -5.42 -16.28 29.01
C VAL A 148 -6.68 -15.63 29.55
N GLY A 149 -7.49 -16.45 30.21
CA GLY A 149 -8.67 -16.01 30.94
C GLY A 149 -8.53 -16.19 32.42
N ARG A 150 -9.29 -15.42 33.16
CA ARG A 150 -9.40 -15.57 34.61
C ARG A 150 -10.85 -15.49 35.06
N SER A 151 -11.27 -16.50 35.79
CA SER A 151 -12.46 -16.42 36.64
C SER A 151 -12.12 -15.64 37.90
N MET A 152 -12.71 -14.47 38.06
CA MET A 152 -12.51 -13.65 39.26
C MET A 152 -13.26 -14.22 40.46
N THR A 153 -14.32 -14.97 40.24
CA THR A 153 -15.12 -15.59 41.32
C THR A 153 -14.37 -16.72 41.97
N HIS A 154 -13.68 -17.55 41.19
CA HIS A 154 -12.98 -18.74 41.68
C HIS A 154 -11.46 -18.62 41.67
N ASN A 155 -10.92 -17.47 41.21
CA ASN A 155 -9.48 -17.20 41.07
C ASN A 155 -8.74 -18.28 40.28
N ARG A 156 -9.32 -18.71 39.15
CA ARG A 156 -8.75 -19.70 38.26
C ARG A 156 -8.34 -19.08 36.92
N TYR A 157 -7.27 -19.60 36.34
CA TYR A 157 -6.76 -19.20 35.05
C TYR A 157 -6.95 -20.34 34.09
N ALA A 158 -7.29 -19.99 32.84
CA ALA A 158 -7.40 -20.92 31.74
C ALA A 158 -6.78 -20.29 30.48
N MET A 159 -6.30 -21.12 29.60
CA MET A 159 -5.88 -20.69 28.25
C MET A 159 -7.12 -20.58 27.35
N ASP A 160 -7.05 -19.70 26.35
CA ASP A 160 -8.07 -19.65 25.32
C ASP A 160 -7.48 -19.58 23.91
N LEU A 161 -8.25 -20.09 22.95
CA LEU A 161 -8.04 -19.90 21.52
C LEU A 161 -9.23 -19.13 20.98
N ASN A 162 -8.98 -18.16 20.13
CA ASN A 162 -10.05 -17.34 19.61
C ASN A 162 -9.93 -17.10 18.11
N ALA A 163 -11.06 -16.86 17.49
CA ALA A 163 -11.17 -16.45 16.10
C ALA A 163 -12.42 -15.60 15.91
N GLY A 164 -12.40 -14.72 14.92
CA GLY A 164 -13.55 -13.89 14.62
C GLY A 164 -13.36 -13.02 13.41
N ILE A 165 -14.31 -12.13 13.24
CA ILE A 165 -14.37 -11.17 12.14
C ILE A 165 -14.62 -9.79 12.72
N LEU A 166 -13.72 -8.87 12.41
CA LEU A 166 -13.86 -7.44 12.68
C LEU A 166 -14.20 -6.74 11.38
N ASN A 167 -15.30 -6.00 11.37
CA ASN A 167 -15.65 -5.08 10.31
C ASN A 167 -15.40 -3.66 10.81
N GLU A 168 -14.51 -2.93 10.14
CA GLU A 168 -14.24 -1.53 10.44
C GLU A 168 -14.84 -0.61 9.38
N PHE A 169 -15.62 0.38 9.85
CA PHE A 169 -16.21 1.42 9.02
C PHE A 169 -15.58 2.77 9.35
N ARG A 170 -14.96 3.39 8.36
CA ARG A 170 -14.29 4.66 8.53
C ARG A 170 -15.27 5.80 8.79
N LEU A 171 -15.16 6.43 9.94
CA LEU A 171 -15.91 7.64 10.30
C LEU A 171 -15.09 8.90 10.03
N SER A 172 -13.77 8.82 10.23
CA SER A 172 -12.82 9.90 9.96
C SER A 172 -11.43 9.33 9.67
N ASN A 173 -10.43 10.19 9.46
CA ASN A 173 -9.06 9.76 9.24
C ASN A 173 -8.43 9.04 10.45
N LYS A 174 -9.00 9.20 11.64
CA LYS A 174 -8.47 8.64 12.88
C LYS A 174 -9.46 7.77 13.64
N VAL A 175 -10.74 7.78 13.28
CA VAL A 175 -11.79 7.10 14.02
C VAL A 175 -12.56 6.16 13.11
N PHE A 176 -12.72 4.92 13.56
CA PHE A 176 -13.48 3.88 12.87
C PHE A 176 -14.53 3.30 13.79
N LEU A 177 -15.69 2.99 13.26
CA LEU A 177 -16.71 2.20 13.91
C LEU A 177 -16.38 0.72 13.73
N ASN A 178 -16.40 -0.05 14.80
CA ASN A 178 -16.13 -1.49 14.80
C ASN A 178 -17.42 -2.26 15.00
N VAL A 179 -17.61 -3.28 14.18
CA VAL A 179 -18.59 -4.33 14.40
C VAL A 179 -17.83 -5.66 14.37
N GLU A 180 -17.74 -6.30 15.50
CA GLU A 180 -16.95 -7.53 15.65
C GLU A 180 -17.83 -8.68 16.14
N VAL A 181 -17.62 -9.86 15.58
CA VAL A 181 -18.18 -11.12 16.08
C VAL A 181 -17.04 -12.09 16.22
N GLY A 182 -16.96 -12.73 17.36
CA GLY A 182 -15.89 -13.67 17.64
C GLY A 182 -16.33 -14.80 18.55
N TRP A 183 -15.50 -15.80 18.56
CA TRP A 183 -15.65 -17.02 19.33
C TRP A 183 -14.34 -17.36 20.04
N ASN A 184 -14.44 -17.62 21.32
CA ASN A 184 -13.35 -18.10 22.16
C ASN A 184 -13.64 -19.54 22.58
N ARG A 185 -12.68 -20.43 22.44
CA ARG A 185 -12.67 -21.75 23.04
C ARG A 185 -11.70 -21.72 24.19
N ILE A 186 -12.18 -22.07 25.39
CA ILE A 186 -11.46 -21.89 26.64
C ILE A 186 -11.18 -23.26 27.25
N GLU A 187 -10.00 -23.38 27.85
CA GLU A 187 -9.59 -24.56 28.59
C GLU A 187 -10.54 -24.84 29.75
N ASN A 188 -10.79 -26.10 29.99
CA ASN A 188 -11.65 -26.59 31.07
C ASN A 188 -11.19 -26.10 32.41
N ASP A 189 -11.88 -25.40 33.19
CA ASP A 189 -11.59 -25.01 34.60
C ASP A 189 -11.96 -23.55 34.92
N ILE A 190 -12.23 -22.73 33.91
CA ILE A 190 -12.47 -21.31 34.17
C ILE A 190 -13.77 -21.06 34.91
N ASP A 191 -14.77 -21.90 34.72
CA ASP A 191 -16.10 -21.72 35.30
C ASP A 191 -16.30 -22.48 36.61
N PHE A 192 -15.40 -23.40 36.96
CA PHE A 192 -15.40 -24.23 38.18
C PHE A 192 -16.75 -24.86 38.49
N SER A 193 -16.98 -26.02 37.94
CA SER A 193 -18.17 -26.82 38.27
C SER A 193 -18.00 -27.63 39.55
N LYS A 194 -19.02 -27.65 40.33
CA LYS A 194 -19.07 -28.42 41.58
C LYS A 194 -19.25 -29.93 41.33
N TYR A 195 -19.47 -30.34 40.08
CA TYR A 195 -19.63 -31.76 39.70
C TYR A 195 -18.33 -32.55 39.77
N GLU A 196 -17.22 -31.86 39.83
CA GLU A 196 -15.89 -32.47 39.85
C GLU A 196 -15.41 -32.84 41.27
N THR A 197 -16.26 -33.41 42.11
CA THR A 197 -15.81 -33.96 43.37
C THR A 197 -14.87 -35.17 43.26
N ASN A 198 -14.65 -35.64 42.01
CA ASN A 198 -13.76 -36.76 41.70
C ASN A 198 -12.73 -36.43 40.60
N LEU A 199 -12.63 -35.21 40.11
CA LEU A 199 -11.63 -34.85 39.14
C LEU A 199 -10.36 -34.37 39.85
N ASP A 200 -9.25 -34.89 39.34
CA ASP A 200 -7.90 -34.47 39.68
C ASP A 200 -7.83 -32.93 39.56
N PRO A 201 -7.48 -32.19 40.63
CA PRO A 201 -7.36 -30.74 40.58
C PRO A 201 -6.29 -30.26 39.55
N HIS A 202 -5.64 -31.17 38.88
CA HIS A 202 -4.64 -30.93 37.85
C HIS A 202 -5.11 -31.27 36.43
N HIS A 203 -6.40 -31.63 36.23
CA HIS A 203 -6.91 -31.95 34.90
C HIS A 203 -7.11 -30.65 34.10
N ARG A 204 -6.02 -30.23 33.48
CA ARG A 204 -6.01 -29.18 32.45
C ARG A 204 -6.06 -29.83 31.10
N GLY A 205 -6.96 -29.41 30.23
CA GLY A 205 -7.05 -29.94 28.89
C GLY A 205 -8.05 -29.21 28.03
N TRP A 206 -7.88 -29.40 26.73
CA TRP A 206 -8.78 -28.89 25.71
C TRP A 206 -10.00 -29.79 25.46
N ASP A 207 -10.21 -30.76 26.31
CA ASP A 207 -11.37 -31.67 26.29
C ASP A 207 -12.66 -30.97 26.71
N SER A 208 -12.51 -29.77 27.27
CA SER A 208 -13.65 -28.95 27.63
C SER A 208 -14.35 -28.39 26.38
N HIS A 209 -15.62 -28.13 26.61
CA HIS A 209 -16.48 -27.49 25.63
C HIS A 209 -16.85 -26.05 26.04
N ASP A 210 -16.03 -25.42 26.90
CA ASP A 210 -16.27 -24.04 27.28
C ASP A 210 -16.03 -23.12 26.13
N ASN A 211 -17.06 -22.39 25.76
CA ASN A 211 -17.06 -21.52 24.61
C ASN A 211 -17.71 -20.19 24.95
N LEU A 212 -17.17 -19.13 24.44
CA LEU A 212 -17.74 -17.79 24.49
C LEU A 212 -17.97 -17.28 23.07
N LEU A 213 -19.23 -17.08 22.72
CA LEU A 213 -19.61 -16.32 21.55
C LEU A 213 -19.84 -14.86 21.96
N TYR A 214 -19.32 -13.91 21.19
CA TYR A 214 -19.56 -12.50 21.48
C TYR A 214 -19.83 -11.70 20.22
N ALA A 215 -20.59 -10.64 20.38
CA ALA A 215 -20.74 -9.57 19.43
C ALA A 215 -20.33 -8.24 20.09
N GLU A 216 -19.64 -7.39 19.38
CA GLU A 216 -19.10 -6.13 19.89
C GLU A 216 -19.40 -4.98 18.94
N LEU A 217 -19.82 -3.86 19.52
CA LEU A 217 -19.89 -2.58 18.85
C LEU A 217 -18.94 -1.61 19.57
N GLY A 218 -18.03 -0.99 18.81
CA GLY A 218 -17.00 -0.15 19.40
C GLY A 218 -16.42 0.88 18.47
N LEU A 219 -15.38 1.53 18.93
CA LEU A 219 -14.62 2.51 18.18
C LEU A 219 -13.13 2.16 18.20
N THR A 220 -12.47 2.32 17.05
CA THR A 220 -11.01 2.32 16.91
C THR A 220 -10.51 3.73 16.76
N PHE A 221 -9.45 4.06 17.49
CA PHE A 221 -8.74 5.33 17.39
C PHE A 221 -7.31 5.08 16.93
N ASN A 222 -6.96 5.57 15.74
CA ASN A 222 -5.59 5.50 15.23
C ASN A 222 -4.71 6.55 15.91
N LEU A 223 -3.58 6.09 16.47
CA LEU A 223 -2.61 6.91 17.16
C LEU A 223 -1.52 7.37 16.18
N GLY A 224 -1.16 8.65 16.24
CA GLY A 224 -0.10 9.19 15.39
C GLY A 224 -0.43 9.11 13.89
N LYS A 225 0.56 8.69 13.09
CA LYS A 225 0.39 8.45 11.66
C LYS A 225 -0.27 7.08 11.45
N GLY A 226 -1.52 7.06 11.06
CA GLY A 226 -2.31 5.84 10.78
C GLY A 226 -2.36 5.46 9.29
N THR A 227 -1.65 6.19 8.43
CA THR A 227 -1.64 5.97 6.98
C THR A 227 -0.27 5.52 6.49
N TRP A 228 -0.25 4.86 5.34
CA TRP A 228 0.97 4.40 4.67
C TRP A 228 1.24 5.27 3.46
N ASP A 229 2.51 5.60 3.21
CA ASP A 229 2.91 6.29 1.99
C ASP A 229 3.00 5.25 0.86
N LYS A 230 2.39 5.57 -0.27
CA LYS A 230 2.52 4.74 -1.48
C LYS A 230 3.88 5.01 -2.11
N VAL A 231 4.60 3.95 -2.40
CA VAL A 231 5.89 3.99 -3.10
C VAL A 231 5.73 3.23 -4.41
N PRO A 232 6.18 3.79 -5.53
CA PRO A 232 6.14 3.07 -6.81
C PRO A 232 6.88 1.74 -6.69
N ASP A 233 6.32 0.69 -7.27
CA ASP A 233 7.00 -0.60 -7.35
C ASP A 233 8.17 -0.51 -8.34
N VAL A 234 9.39 -0.43 -7.80
CA VAL A 234 10.63 -0.30 -8.58
C VAL A 234 10.82 -1.50 -9.54
N ALA A 235 10.36 -2.70 -9.16
CA ALA A 235 10.46 -3.88 -10.02
C ALA A 235 9.51 -3.77 -11.21
N ALA A 236 8.27 -3.31 -10.97
CA ALA A 236 7.29 -3.08 -12.04
C ALA A 236 7.73 -1.95 -12.99
N ILE A 237 8.29 -0.86 -12.44
CA ILE A 237 8.83 0.25 -13.24
C ILE A 237 10.03 -0.23 -14.08
N LYS A 238 10.94 -1.02 -13.51
CA LYS A 238 12.08 -1.59 -14.27
C LYS A 238 11.60 -2.52 -15.39
N ALA A 239 10.61 -3.36 -15.14
CA ALA A 239 10.05 -4.26 -16.13
C ALA A 239 9.39 -3.47 -17.28
N LEU A 240 8.65 -2.39 -16.97
CA LEU A 240 8.05 -1.51 -17.95
C LEU A 240 9.14 -0.80 -18.79
N HIS A 241 10.16 -0.23 -18.15
CA HIS A 241 11.27 0.41 -18.85
C HIS A 241 12.02 -0.58 -19.72
N GLN A 242 12.24 -1.82 -19.25
CA GLN A 242 12.89 -2.85 -20.08
C GLN A 242 12.06 -3.18 -21.32
N SER A 243 10.75 -3.35 -21.17
CA SER A 243 9.84 -3.55 -22.31
C SER A 243 9.85 -2.39 -23.29
N GLN A 244 9.95 -1.15 -22.80
CA GLN A 244 10.08 0.03 -23.66
C GLN A 244 11.44 0.06 -24.39
N ILE A 245 12.52 -0.31 -23.69
CA ILE A 245 13.86 -0.44 -24.32
C ILE A 245 13.86 -1.51 -25.39
N ASP A 246 13.25 -2.66 -25.13
CA ASP A 246 13.17 -3.76 -26.08
C ASP A 246 12.34 -3.36 -27.33
N ALA A 247 11.24 -2.64 -27.13
CA ALA A 247 10.42 -2.11 -28.21
C ALA A 247 11.18 -1.05 -29.05
N LEU A 248 11.93 -0.17 -28.37
CA LEU A 248 12.76 0.83 -29.06
C LEU A 248 13.92 0.19 -29.82
N ASN A 249 14.54 -0.84 -29.28
CA ASN A 249 15.59 -1.60 -29.96
C ASN A 249 15.04 -2.28 -31.22
N ALA A 250 13.85 -2.88 -31.15
CA ALA A 250 13.18 -3.46 -32.31
C ALA A 250 12.91 -2.40 -33.40
N GLN A 251 12.44 -1.21 -33.00
CA GLN A 251 12.26 -0.09 -33.97
C GLN A 251 13.59 0.40 -34.58
N LEU A 252 14.65 0.39 -33.76
CA LEU A 252 16.00 0.75 -34.24
C LEU A 252 16.52 -0.27 -35.25
N ASP A 253 16.31 -1.55 -34.98
CA ASP A 253 16.71 -2.63 -35.91
C ASP A 253 15.93 -2.55 -37.23
N ASP A 254 14.62 -2.30 -37.16
CA ASP A 254 13.79 -2.07 -38.36
C ASP A 254 14.26 -0.83 -39.12
N ALA A 255 14.57 0.27 -38.42
CA ALA A 255 15.10 1.48 -39.08
C ALA A 255 16.46 1.25 -39.73
N ASN A 256 17.36 0.49 -39.07
CA ASN A 256 18.66 0.13 -39.65
C ASN A 256 18.50 -0.77 -40.88
N ALA A 257 17.60 -1.75 -40.84
CA ALA A 257 17.30 -2.60 -41.98
C ALA A 257 16.77 -1.78 -43.18
N GLU A 258 15.92 -0.77 -42.92
CA GLU A 258 15.44 0.14 -43.97
C GLU A 258 16.56 1.06 -44.50
N ILE A 259 17.45 1.54 -43.62
CA ILE A 259 18.64 2.30 -44.03
C ILE A 259 19.52 1.44 -44.94
N ASP A 260 19.77 0.18 -44.62
CA ASP A 260 20.57 -0.73 -45.46
C ASP A 260 19.88 -1.01 -46.78
N ARG A 261 18.56 -1.19 -46.76
CA ARG A 261 17.76 -1.33 -48.00
C ARG A 261 17.89 -0.09 -48.89
N LEU A 262 17.75 1.10 -48.31
CA LEU A 262 17.86 2.37 -49.05
C LEU A 262 19.29 2.60 -49.57
N ASN A 263 20.31 2.30 -48.77
CA ASN A 263 21.71 2.39 -49.20
C ASN A 263 22.00 1.47 -50.36
N ASN A 264 21.44 0.25 -50.37
CA ASN A 264 21.58 -0.68 -51.51
C ASN A 264 20.85 -0.16 -52.74
N LEU A 265 19.69 0.47 -52.60
CA LEU A 265 18.99 1.14 -53.72
C LEU A 265 19.81 2.30 -54.26
N ILE A 266 20.42 3.13 -53.39
CA ILE A 266 21.27 4.24 -53.80
C ILE A 266 22.52 3.77 -54.54
N LYS A 267 23.19 2.69 -54.04
CA LYS A 267 24.35 2.09 -54.70
C LYS A 267 24.03 1.54 -56.08
N ASN A 268 22.81 1.04 -56.30
CA ASN A 268 22.36 0.44 -57.54
C ASN A 268 21.74 1.48 -58.50
N HIS A 269 21.43 2.68 -58.02
CA HIS A 269 21.01 3.79 -58.88
C HIS A 269 22.22 4.55 -59.44
N LYS A 270 22.38 4.55 -60.71
CA LYS A 270 23.28 5.48 -61.40
C LYS A 270 22.70 6.89 -61.26
N CYS A 271 23.24 7.64 -60.30
CA CYS A 271 22.87 9.04 -60.16
C CYS A 271 23.21 9.88 -61.33
N PRO A 272 22.32 10.76 -61.83
CA PRO A 272 22.70 11.94 -62.57
C PRO A 272 23.51 12.88 -61.67
N GLU A 273 24.46 13.60 -62.20
CA GLU A 273 25.41 14.45 -61.49
C GLU A 273 24.74 15.37 -60.41
N PRO A 274 25.37 15.55 -59.29
CA PRO A 274 24.76 16.26 -58.18
C PRO A 274 24.70 17.77 -58.45
N LYS A 275 23.48 18.31 -58.31
CA LYS A 275 23.30 19.74 -58.03
C LYS A 275 23.62 20.02 -56.59
N PRO A 276 24.27 21.11 -56.18
CA PRO A 276 24.86 21.32 -54.89
C PRO A 276 23.86 21.75 -53.84
N ILE A 277 24.15 21.36 -52.59
CA ILE A 277 23.81 21.95 -51.32
C ILE A 277 22.44 21.54 -50.75
N VAL A 278 22.44 20.47 -49.96
CA VAL A 278 21.52 20.39 -48.83
C VAL A 278 22.30 20.89 -47.59
N LYS A 279 21.91 22.05 -47.03
CA LYS A 279 22.35 22.43 -45.69
C LYS A 279 21.86 21.33 -44.72
N GLY A 280 22.80 20.63 -44.11
CA GLY A 280 22.46 19.67 -43.06
C GLY A 280 21.60 20.35 -42.01
N ILE A 281 20.52 19.69 -41.57
CA ILE A 281 19.70 20.14 -40.45
C ILE A 281 20.26 19.42 -39.23
N ALA A 282 20.79 20.16 -38.23
CA ALA A 282 21.17 19.58 -36.97
C ALA A 282 19.91 19.24 -36.18
N ALA A 283 19.85 18.03 -35.65
CA ALA A 283 18.78 17.66 -34.74
C ALA A 283 18.82 18.52 -33.47
N PRO A 284 17.66 18.91 -32.89
CA PRO A 284 17.62 19.62 -31.62
C PRO A 284 18.29 18.83 -30.51
N ALA A 285 19.10 19.50 -29.68
CA ALA A 285 19.69 18.90 -28.48
C ALA A 285 18.87 19.25 -27.25
N THR A 286 18.79 18.34 -26.31
CA THR A 286 18.08 18.54 -25.05
C THR A 286 18.97 18.19 -23.86
N VAL A 287 18.99 19.07 -22.86
CA VAL A 287 19.70 18.88 -21.59
C VAL A 287 18.70 18.84 -20.46
N PHE A 288 18.79 17.82 -19.60
CA PHE A 288 17.92 17.67 -18.45
C PHE A 288 18.59 18.15 -17.16
N PHE A 289 17.77 18.69 -16.25
CA PHE A 289 18.20 19.23 -14.97
C PHE A 289 17.46 18.58 -13.80
N TYR A 290 18.09 18.46 -12.66
CA TYR A 290 17.42 18.08 -11.44
C TYR A 290 16.44 19.15 -10.93
N CYS A 291 15.56 18.76 -10.00
CA CYS A 291 14.67 19.67 -9.32
C CYS A 291 15.48 20.82 -8.69
N ASP A 292 15.05 22.03 -8.93
CA ASP A 292 15.66 23.25 -8.38
C ASP A 292 17.18 23.42 -8.68
N LYS A 293 17.65 22.85 -9.80
CA LYS A 293 19.05 22.97 -10.25
C LYS A 293 19.13 23.57 -11.66
N THR A 294 20.17 24.36 -11.83
CA THR A 294 20.55 25.00 -13.10
C THR A 294 21.87 24.46 -13.66
N LYS A 295 22.65 23.77 -12.82
CA LYS A 295 23.93 23.15 -13.18
C LYS A 295 23.98 21.75 -12.57
N SER A 296 24.64 20.84 -13.31
CA SER A 296 25.07 19.50 -12.94
C SER A 296 24.03 18.49 -12.41
N GLY A 297 23.94 17.39 -13.15
CA GLY A 297 23.48 16.07 -12.74
C GLY A 297 24.36 15.02 -13.39
N PRO A 298 24.28 13.72 -13.05
CA PRO A 298 25.08 12.66 -13.68
C PRO A 298 24.89 12.56 -15.20
N SER A 299 23.74 13.00 -15.72
CA SER A 299 23.48 13.06 -17.16
C SER A 299 23.98 14.34 -17.83
N TYR A 300 24.23 15.40 -17.07
CA TYR A 300 24.59 16.71 -17.62
C TYR A 300 25.78 16.64 -18.59
N SER A 301 26.86 15.97 -18.21
CA SER A 301 28.06 15.83 -19.06
C SER A 301 27.76 15.05 -20.35
N ARG A 302 26.86 14.09 -20.31
CA ARG A 302 26.45 13.28 -21.46
C ARG A 302 25.51 14.06 -22.37
N ASP A 303 24.52 14.73 -21.80
CA ASP A 303 23.55 15.54 -22.54
C ASP A 303 24.22 16.72 -23.22
N MET A 304 25.33 17.26 -22.66
CA MET A 304 26.14 18.32 -23.26
C MET A 304 26.92 17.88 -24.49
N VAL A 305 27.06 16.58 -24.75
CA VAL A 305 27.67 16.10 -26.01
C VAL A 305 26.83 16.51 -27.20
N ASP A 306 25.51 16.36 -27.10
CA ASP A 306 24.59 16.74 -28.19
C ASP A 306 24.55 18.28 -28.35
N VAL A 307 24.55 19.03 -27.25
CA VAL A 307 24.67 20.50 -27.31
C VAL A 307 25.95 20.95 -28.03
N ARG A 308 27.08 20.30 -27.70
CA ARG A 308 28.35 20.57 -28.37
C ARG A 308 28.31 20.22 -29.84
N THR A 309 27.63 19.15 -30.22
CA THR A 309 27.46 18.79 -31.65
C THR A 309 26.68 19.88 -32.39
N VAL A 310 25.56 20.35 -31.80
CA VAL A 310 24.77 21.45 -32.38
C VAL A 310 25.57 22.75 -32.41
N GLY A 311 26.33 23.03 -31.35
CA GLY A 311 27.22 24.19 -31.26
C GLY A 311 28.30 24.20 -32.38
N LYS A 312 28.94 23.04 -32.59
CA LYS A 312 29.92 22.87 -33.68
C LYS A 312 29.27 23.08 -35.07
N PHE A 313 28.09 22.46 -35.25
CA PHE A 313 27.33 22.67 -36.50
C PHE A 313 27.02 24.14 -36.73
N ALA A 314 26.61 24.88 -35.68
CA ALA A 314 26.31 26.31 -35.82
C ALA A 314 27.56 27.15 -36.15
N ILE A 315 28.73 26.80 -35.61
CA ILE A 315 30.01 27.44 -35.99
C ILE A 315 30.33 27.18 -37.45
N ASP A 316 30.32 25.89 -37.87
CA ASP A 316 30.69 25.45 -39.20
C ASP A 316 29.78 26.02 -40.30
N ASN A 317 28.49 26.22 -39.98
CA ASN A 317 27.47 26.70 -40.90
C ASN A 317 27.07 28.17 -40.69
N ASN A 318 27.70 28.85 -39.75
CA ASN A 318 27.37 30.23 -39.36
C ASN A 318 25.88 30.43 -39.07
N SER A 319 25.25 29.43 -38.39
CA SER A 319 23.81 29.38 -38.14
C SER A 319 23.44 30.06 -36.82
N ASP A 320 22.21 30.54 -36.74
CA ASP A 320 21.65 31.07 -35.52
C ASP A 320 21.07 29.93 -34.66
N LEU A 321 21.14 30.09 -33.32
CA LEU A 321 20.64 29.12 -32.36
C LEU A 321 19.52 29.70 -31.52
N LEU A 322 18.51 28.87 -31.24
CA LEU A 322 17.52 29.13 -30.22
C LEU A 322 17.77 28.19 -29.05
N VAL A 323 17.99 28.75 -27.87
CA VAL A 323 18.08 28.00 -26.60
C VAL A 323 16.82 28.29 -25.79
N THR A 324 16.05 27.25 -25.49
CA THR A 324 14.81 27.38 -24.71
C THR A 324 14.93 26.60 -23.41
N GLY A 325 14.80 27.29 -22.28
CA GLY A 325 14.76 26.68 -20.96
C GLY A 325 13.34 26.43 -20.48
N TYR A 326 13.15 25.39 -19.70
CA TYR A 326 11.86 24.99 -19.14
C TYR A 326 12.02 24.57 -17.67
N ALA A 327 10.97 24.78 -16.88
CA ALA A 327 10.76 24.20 -15.58
C ALA A 327 9.50 23.35 -15.60
N ASP A 328 9.33 22.41 -14.68
CA ASP A 328 8.07 21.74 -14.51
C ASP A 328 7.04 22.63 -13.79
N SER A 329 5.78 22.52 -14.17
CA SER A 329 4.69 23.27 -13.52
C SER A 329 4.15 22.59 -12.26
N ALA A 330 4.53 21.33 -12.02
CA ALA A 330 4.06 20.54 -10.89
C ALA A 330 4.74 20.94 -9.58
N THR A 331 5.93 21.56 -9.65
CA THR A 331 6.71 22.00 -8.47
C THR A 331 7.06 23.48 -8.56
N GLY A 332 7.20 24.13 -7.40
CA GLY A 332 7.61 25.54 -7.31
C GLY A 332 6.48 26.55 -7.58
N LYS A 333 6.81 27.82 -7.41
CA LYS A 333 5.91 28.94 -7.72
C LYS A 333 6.16 29.44 -9.15
N PRO A 334 5.17 30.04 -9.84
CA PRO A 334 5.32 30.52 -11.21
C PRO A 334 6.54 31.41 -11.42
N ASP A 335 6.75 32.40 -10.54
CA ASP A 335 7.89 33.33 -10.66
C ASP A 335 9.25 32.63 -10.50
N HIS A 336 9.32 31.66 -9.59
CA HIS A 336 10.51 30.84 -9.40
C HIS A 336 10.77 29.93 -10.61
N ASN A 337 9.73 29.34 -11.18
CA ASN A 337 9.84 28.50 -12.37
C ASN A 337 10.26 29.33 -13.60
N GLN A 338 9.79 30.56 -13.69
CA GLN A 338 10.26 31.47 -14.73
C GLN A 338 11.75 31.75 -14.58
N TRP A 339 12.20 32.20 -13.40
CA TRP A 339 13.61 32.41 -13.13
C TRP A 339 14.47 31.15 -13.38
N LEU A 340 13.97 29.96 -12.94
CA LEU A 340 14.68 28.69 -13.11
C LEU A 340 14.84 28.31 -14.57
N SER A 341 13.83 28.56 -15.38
CA SER A 341 13.88 28.31 -16.83
C SER A 341 14.85 29.25 -17.55
N ASP A 342 14.90 30.53 -17.16
CA ASP A 342 15.85 31.51 -17.69
C ASP A 342 17.28 31.13 -17.36
N GLU A 343 17.57 30.75 -16.11
CA GLU A 343 18.91 30.33 -15.68
C GLU A 343 19.36 29.01 -16.33
N ARG A 344 18.44 28.09 -16.61
CA ARG A 344 18.75 26.87 -17.39
C ARG A 344 19.14 27.19 -18.82
N ALA A 345 18.38 28.04 -19.48
CA ALA A 345 18.73 28.51 -20.82
C ALA A 345 20.09 29.20 -20.83
N LYS A 346 20.35 30.09 -19.86
CA LYS A 346 21.62 30.81 -19.71
C LYS A 346 22.81 29.84 -19.50
N THR A 347 22.67 28.81 -18.69
CA THR A 347 23.71 27.79 -18.47
C THR A 347 24.13 27.14 -19.78
N VAL A 348 23.18 26.79 -20.65
CA VAL A 348 23.45 26.18 -21.95
C VAL A 348 24.07 27.21 -22.93
N VAL A 349 23.63 28.46 -22.87
CA VAL A 349 24.25 29.55 -23.66
C VAL A 349 25.71 29.77 -23.26
N GLU A 350 26.03 29.76 -21.95
CA GLU A 350 27.41 29.89 -21.47
C GLU A 350 28.32 28.78 -22.00
N GLU A 351 27.81 27.53 -22.05
CA GLU A 351 28.57 26.43 -22.67
C GLU A 351 28.81 26.63 -24.17
N LEU A 352 27.78 27.03 -24.92
CA LEU A 352 27.87 27.27 -26.34
C LEU A 352 28.86 28.42 -26.65
N VAL A 353 28.81 29.50 -25.87
CA VAL A 353 29.77 30.62 -25.98
C VAL A 353 31.20 30.17 -25.64
N GLY A 354 31.34 29.34 -24.58
CA GLY A 354 32.64 28.76 -24.22
C GLY A 354 33.25 27.88 -25.30
N MET A 355 32.43 27.31 -26.18
CA MET A 355 32.88 26.56 -27.35
C MET A 355 33.25 27.44 -28.55
N GLY A 356 32.98 28.73 -28.50
CA GLY A 356 33.26 29.67 -29.57
C GLY A 356 32.06 30.07 -30.44
N VAL A 357 30.83 29.69 -30.09
CA VAL A 357 29.62 30.19 -30.77
C VAL A 357 29.45 31.67 -30.45
N ASN A 358 29.29 32.51 -31.52
CA ASN A 358 29.10 33.93 -31.32
C ASN A 358 27.81 34.23 -30.53
N ARG A 359 27.95 34.95 -29.43
CA ARG A 359 26.81 35.28 -28.52
C ARG A 359 25.67 35.99 -29.26
N SER A 360 25.96 36.82 -30.29
CA SER A 360 24.95 37.52 -31.06
C SER A 360 24.06 36.59 -31.91
N LYS A 361 24.49 35.36 -32.13
CA LYS A 361 23.76 34.31 -32.88
C LYS A 361 22.95 33.40 -31.98
N ILE A 362 22.94 33.61 -30.66
CA ILE A 362 22.19 32.79 -29.72
C ILE A 362 21.04 33.60 -29.13
N THR A 363 19.82 33.18 -29.42
CA THR A 363 18.59 33.66 -28.73
C THR A 363 18.28 32.74 -27.57
N ALA A 364 18.16 33.28 -26.38
CA ALA A 364 17.80 32.51 -25.19
C ALA A 364 16.40 32.91 -24.68
N VAL A 365 15.57 31.95 -24.34
CA VAL A 365 14.19 32.18 -23.86
C VAL A 365 13.88 31.19 -22.74
N GLY A 366 13.41 31.67 -21.59
CA GLY A 366 12.79 30.83 -20.56
C GLY A 366 11.27 30.77 -20.73
N LYS A 367 10.71 29.57 -20.66
CA LYS A 367 9.28 29.29 -20.81
C LYS A 367 8.55 29.11 -19.50
N GLY A 368 9.23 29.27 -18.37
CA GLY A 368 8.65 29.07 -17.06
C GLY A 368 8.29 27.60 -16.78
N GLY A 369 7.31 27.43 -15.93
CA GLY A 369 6.75 26.11 -15.62
C GLY A 369 5.83 25.63 -16.72
N VAL A 370 6.12 24.44 -17.26
CA VAL A 370 5.35 23.81 -18.36
C VAL A 370 4.96 22.39 -17.98
N ASP A 371 3.91 21.90 -18.64
CA ASP A 371 3.43 20.50 -18.55
C ASP A 371 3.27 19.95 -19.98
N ILE A 372 4.40 19.79 -20.67
CA ILE A 372 4.44 19.37 -22.10
C ILE A 372 4.79 17.87 -22.19
N LEU A 373 5.62 17.39 -21.26
CA LEU A 373 6.12 16.02 -21.26
C LEU A 373 5.71 15.28 -20.00
N SER A 374 5.44 13.98 -20.13
CA SER A 374 5.16 13.06 -19.03
C SER A 374 6.25 11.98 -18.98
N PRO A 375 6.78 11.64 -17.80
CA PRO A 375 6.44 12.22 -16.47
C PRO A 375 6.93 13.69 -16.36
N PHE A 376 6.34 14.44 -15.43
CA PHE A 376 6.52 15.90 -15.33
C PHE A 376 7.98 16.35 -15.15
N GLU A 377 8.85 15.49 -14.60
CA GLU A 377 10.27 15.73 -14.41
C GLU A 377 11.00 15.99 -15.74
N LEU A 378 10.50 15.45 -16.86
CA LEU A 378 11.06 15.67 -18.18
C LEU A 378 10.89 17.13 -18.68
N ASN A 379 10.06 17.91 -17.99
CA ASN A 379 9.94 19.35 -18.26
C ASN A 379 11.08 20.19 -17.65
N ARG A 380 11.95 19.59 -16.82
CA ARG A 380 13.15 20.24 -16.26
C ARG A 380 14.30 20.18 -17.26
N ARG A 381 14.19 20.91 -18.35
CA ARG A 381 15.14 20.80 -19.47
C ARG A 381 15.48 22.12 -20.10
N ALA A 382 16.49 22.10 -20.94
CA ALA A 382 16.72 23.13 -21.96
C ALA A 382 16.94 22.47 -23.32
N THR A 383 16.41 23.08 -24.39
CA THR A 383 16.59 22.63 -25.75
C THR A 383 17.44 23.61 -26.53
N VAL A 384 18.22 23.10 -27.50
CA VAL A 384 19.01 23.90 -28.44
C VAL A 384 18.58 23.50 -29.85
N GLU A 385 18.21 24.50 -30.62
CA GLU A 385 17.71 24.33 -32.00
C GLU A 385 18.44 25.27 -32.91
N VAL A 386 18.76 24.80 -34.14
CA VAL A 386 19.28 25.64 -35.22
C VAL A 386 18.12 26.34 -35.91
N ARG A 387 18.26 27.66 -36.16
CA ARG A 387 17.29 28.48 -36.86
C ARG A 387 17.72 28.77 -38.30
#